data_57f7cfe0d90dce3b63adb2122491cf44
#
_entry.id   57f7cfe0d90dce3b63adb2122491cf44
#
_cell.length_a   1.000
_cell.length_b   1.000
_cell.length_c   1.000
_cell.angle_alpha   90.00
_cell.angle_beta   90.00
_cell.angle_gamma   90.00
#
_symmetry.space_group_name_H-M   'P 1'
#
loop_
_entity.id
_entity.type
_entity.pdbx_description
1 polymer ?
#
loop_
_entity_poly.entity_id
_entity_poly.type
_entity_poly.pdbx_seq_one_letter_code
_entity_poly.pdbx_strand_id
1 'polypeptide(L)'
;SCSLVGSEMCIRDRVMQVRNNYEIIWNRIGGEQGVGAYNGDIGIVESINTRDRSMVVRMDDKRLVYPAENLGELEIAYAITVHKSQGSEFPAVILPVAQVPPRLCYRNLFYTGVTRARKLCIVAGRRDVVNRMMGNIRQNLRYSGLAYLLQAELPPEETEAE
;
A
#
# COMPACT_ATOMS: atom_id res chain seq x y z
N SER A 1 22.21 18.05 -2.08
CA SER A 1 20.97 17.57 -2.67
C SER A 1 21.29 16.84 -3.96
N CYS A 2 20.99 15.56 -4.01
CA CYS A 2 21.27 14.70 -5.14
C CYS A 2 19.95 14.50 -5.90
N SER A 3 19.67 15.33 -6.87
CA SER A 3 18.52 15.16 -7.77
C SER A 3 18.93 14.23 -8.91
N LEU A 4 18.53 12.97 -8.84
CA LEU A 4 18.51 12.06 -9.98
C LEU A 4 17.09 12.02 -10.54
N VAL A 5 16.91 12.62 -11.72
CA VAL A 5 15.68 12.58 -12.52
C VAL A 5 14.41 12.89 -11.71
N GLY A 6 14.17 14.18 -11.43
CA GLY A 6 12.84 14.68 -10.99
C GLY A 6 12.36 14.30 -9.60
N SER A 7 13.08 13.49 -8.84
CA SER A 7 12.77 13.18 -7.45
C SER A 7 13.90 13.65 -6.52
N GLU A 8 13.54 14.38 -5.47
CA GLU A 8 14.48 14.85 -4.43
C GLU A 8 14.86 13.73 -3.45
N MET A 9 15.09 12.50 -3.93
CA MET A 9 15.45 11.37 -3.08
C MET A 9 16.89 11.50 -2.61
N CYS A 10 17.10 11.34 -1.32
CA CYS A 10 18.40 11.39 -0.65
C CYS A 10 18.75 10.04 -0.02
N ILE A 11 20.04 9.86 0.28
CA ILE A 11 20.50 8.71 1.08
C ILE A 11 19.79 8.75 2.44
N ARG A 12 19.31 7.60 2.91
CA ARG A 12 18.48 7.35 4.10
C ARG A 12 17.00 7.72 3.93
N ASP A 13 16.55 8.19 2.77
CA ASP A 13 15.13 8.35 2.54
C ASP A 13 14.41 7.01 2.55
N ARG A 14 13.21 7.01 3.09
CA ARG A 14 12.30 5.88 2.98
C ARG A 14 11.55 5.97 1.67
N VAL A 15 11.59 4.91 0.90
CA VAL A 15 10.96 4.80 -0.43
C VAL A 15 10.06 3.58 -0.51
N MET A 16 9.08 3.63 -1.41
CA MET A 16 8.17 2.53 -1.69
C MET A 16 8.18 2.25 -3.19
N GLN A 17 8.22 0.99 -3.55
CA GLN A 17 7.96 0.50 -4.90
C GLN A 17 6.47 0.68 -5.23
N VAL A 18 6.15 1.36 -6.35
CA VAL A 18 4.75 1.66 -6.71
C VAL A 18 4.23 0.84 -7.89
N ARG A 19 5.05 -0.05 -8.42
CA ARG A 19 4.70 -1.00 -9.50
C ARG A 19 5.38 -2.33 -9.26
N ASN A 20 4.81 -3.42 -9.77
CA ASN A 20 5.54 -4.68 -9.82
C ASN A 20 6.59 -4.60 -10.93
N ASN A 21 7.83 -4.92 -10.60
CA ASN A 21 8.92 -5.05 -11.57
C ASN A 21 9.66 -6.36 -11.28
N TYR A 22 9.57 -7.29 -12.20
CA TYR A 22 10.13 -8.64 -12.08
C TYR A 22 11.59 -8.73 -12.55
N GLU A 23 12.16 -7.63 -13.04
CA GLU A 23 13.51 -7.59 -13.61
C GLU A 23 14.53 -6.96 -12.65
N ILE A 24 14.09 -6.25 -11.61
CA ILE A 24 14.97 -5.63 -10.61
C ILE A 24 15.76 -6.72 -9.89
N ILE A 25 17.07 -6.65 -9.99
CA ILE A 25 17.99 -7.60 -9.35
C ILE A 25 18.16 -7.23 -7.88
N TRP A 26 18.06 -8.20 -7.01
CA TRP A 26 18.39 -8.05 -5.60
C TRP A 26 19.43 -9.07 -5.14
N ASN A 27 20.20 -8.65 -4.13
CA ASN A 27 21.21 -9.47 -3.46
C ASN A 27 20.93 -9.46 -1.95
N ARG A 28 21.01 -10.63 -1.32
CA ARG A 28 21.01 -10.75 0.15
C ARG A 28 22.43 -10.69 0.71
N ILE A 29 22.55 -10.30 1.97
CA ILE A 29 23.84 -10.26 2.70
C ILE A 29 24.50 -11.65 2.77
N GLY A 30 23.76 -12.74 2.60
CA GLY A 30 24.26 -14.12 2.55
C GLY A 30 24.71 -14.61 1.18
N GLY A 31 24.71 -13.75 0.12
CA GLY A 31 25.14 -14.11 -1.23
C GLY A 31 24.04 -14.68 -2.12
N GLU A 32 22.83 -14.83 -1.64
CA GLU A 32 21.67 -15.22 -2.44
C GLU A 32 21.27 -14.07 -3.37
N GLN A 33 21.00 -14.39 -4.61
CA GLN A 33 20.54 -13.44 -5.64
C GLN A 33 19.18 -13.85 -6.16
N GLY A 34 18.41 -12.87 -6.57
CA GLY A 34 17.13 -13.08 -7.22
C GLY A 34 16.65 -11.84 -7.93
N VAL A 35 15.44 -11.90 -8.43
CA VAL A 35 14.80 -10.80 -9.16
C VAL A 35 13.42 -10.51 -8.60
N GLY A 36 12.96 -9.27 -8.80
CA GLY A 36 11.62 -8.82 -8.48
C GLY A 36 11.56 -7.83 -7.33
N ALA A 37 10.83 -6.73 -7.58
CA ALA A 37 10.38 -5.75 -6.62
C ALA A 37 8.87 -5.59 -6.78
N TYR A 38 8.13 -5.55 -5.67
CA TYR A 38 6.67 -5.59 -5.72
C TYR A 38 6.05 -4.28 -5.23
N ASN A 39 4.90 -3.95 -5.81
CA ASN A 39 4.14 -2.79 -5.37
C ASN A 39 3.81 -2.88 -3.87
N GLY A 40 4.23 -1.85 -3.13
CA GLY A 40 4.08 -1.79 -1.68
C GLY A 40 5.34 -2.17 -0.89
N ASP A 41 6.39 -2.71 -1.54
CA ASP A 41 7.67 -2.96 -0.88
C ASP A 41 8.29 -1.62 -0.44
N ILE A 42 8.70 -1.57 0.83
CA ILE A 42 9.27 -0.36 1.44
C ILE A 42 10.74 -0.60 1.76
N GLY A 43 11.57 0.36 1.41
CA GLY A 43 13.00 0.32 1.68
C GLY A 43 13.59 1.64 2.09
N ILE A 44 14.90 1.62 2.30
CA ILE A 44 15.72 2.80 2.61
C ILE A 44 16.79 2.93 1.55
N VAL A 45 16.97 4.13 1.01
CA VAL A 45 18.05 4.44 0.08
C VAL A 45 19.39 4.30 0.79
N GLU A 46 20.21 3.33 0.39
CA GLU A 46 21.57 3.11 0.93
C GLU A 46 22.62 3.95 0.22
N SER A 47 22.56 3.99 -1.10
CA SER A 47 23.54 4.73 -1.91
C SER A 47 22.94 5.21 -3.22
N ILE A 48 23.53 6.28 -3.72
CA ILE A 48 23.18 6.87 -5.01
C ILE A 48 24.50 7.02 -5.80
N ASN A 49 24.55 6.40 -6.97
CA ASN A 49 25.65 6.54 -7.91
C ASN A 49 25.26 7.51 -9.01
N THR A 50 25.82 8.72 -8.96
CA THR A 50 25.53 9.78 -9.94
C THR A 50 26.17 9.53 -11.30
N ARG A 51 27.27 8.76 -11.37
CA ARG A 51 27.96 8.44 -12.64
C ARG A 51 27.13 7.46 -13.46
N ASP A 52 26.70 6.36 -12.84
CA ASP A 52 25.92 5.31 -13.49
C ASP A 52 24.41 5.58 -13.40
N ARG A 53 24.02 6.71 -12.78
CA ARG A 53 22.63 7.11 -12.56
C ARG A 53 21.80 5.96 -11.97
N SER A 54 22.34 5.30 -10.94
CA SER A 54 21.70 4.19 -10.27
C SER A 54 21.55 4.45 -8.77
N MET A 55 20.60 3.75 -8.15
CA MET A 55 20.31 3.84 -6.73
C MET A 55 20.25 2.45 -6.13
N VAL A 56 20.83 2.28 -4.94
CA VAL A 56 20.68 1.04 -4.17
C VAL A 56 19.70 1.28 -3.03
N VAL A 57 18.66 0.47 -3.00
CA VAL A 57 17.62 0.51 -1.96
C VAL A 57 17.68 -0.79 -1.17
N ARG A 58 17.73 -0.69 0.15
CA ARG A 58 17.66 -1.83 1.05
C ARG A 58 16.19 -2.02 1.48
N MET A 59 15.64 -3.15 1.10
CA MET A 59 14.30 -3.61 1.48
C MET A 59 14.45 -4.89 2.32
N ASP A 60 14.19 -4.79 3.62
CA ASP A 60 14.48 -5.82 4.62
C ASP A 60 15.94 -6.30 4.56
N ASP A 61 16.18 -7.54 4.17
CA ASP A 61 17.49 -8.19 4.03
C ASP A 61 18.04 -8.16 2.59
N LYS A 62 17.30 -7.53 1.66
CA LYS A 62 17.64 -7.45 0.23
C LYS A 62 18.16 -6.07 -0.12
N ARG A 63 19.17 -6.03 -0.97
CA ARG A 63 19.66 -4.84 -1.65
C ARG A 63 19.25 -4.88 -3.11
N LEU A 64 18.41 -3.95 -3.51
CA LEU A 64 17.90 -3.82 -4.86
C LEU A 64 18.66 -2.71 -5.58
N VAL A 65 19.07 -2.96 -6.81
CA VAL A 65 19.77 -1.99 -7.65
C VAL A 65 18.79 -1.43 -8.69
N TYR A 66 18.50 -0.15 -8.58
CA TYR A 66 17.61 0.57 -9.50
C TYR A 66 18.43 1.37 -10.51
N PRO A 67 18.42 1.01 -11.79
CA PRO A 67 18.96 1.83 -12.86
C PRO A 67 18.08 3.07 -13.08
N ALA A 68 18.58 4.05 -13.81
CA ALA A 68 17.93 5.33 -14.03
C ALA A 68 16.49 5.23 -14.55
N GLU A 69 16.25 4.30 -15.45
CA GLU A 69 14.94 4.04 -16.07
C GLU A 69 13.87 3.57 -15.09
N ASN A 70 14.28 2.88 -14.00
CA ASN A 70 13.38 2.33 -13.01
C ASN A 70 13.21 3.24 -11.77
N LEU A 71 13.93 4.36 -11.67
CA LEU A 71 13.79 5.28 -10.53
C LEU A 71 12.39 5.89 -10.42
N GLY A 72 11.66 6.03 -11.52
CA GLY A 72 10.27 6.48 -11.53
C GLY A 72 9.28 5.48 -10.91
N GLU A 73 9.72 4.26 -10.57
CA GLU A 73 8.92 3.26 -9.88
C GLU A 73 9.01 3.37 -8.35
N LEU A 74 9.85 4.27 -7.85
CA LEU A 74 10.02 4.57 -6.44
C LEU A 74 9.35 5.89 -6.08
N GLU A 75 8.62 5.91 -4.98
CA GLU A 75 8.08 7.12 -4.35
C GLU A 75 8.59 7.26 -2.92
N ILE A 76 8.72 8.51 -2.45
CA ILE A 76 9.05 8.80 -1.06
C ILE A 76 7.93 8.28 -0.15
N ALA A 77 8.29 7.54 0.90
CA ALA A 77 7.35 6.81 1.75
C ALA A 77 7.46 7.14 3.25
N TYR A 78 7.63 8.42 3.60
CA TYR A 78 7.53 8.87 5.00
C TYR A 78 6.11 8.74 5.52
N ALA A 79 5.12 8.94 4.65
CA ALA A 79 3.71 8.66 4.88
C ALA A 79 3.12 7.95 3.67
N ILE A 80 2.27 6.98 3.91
CA ILE A 80 1.60 6.20 2.87
C ILE A 80 0.09 6.29 3.03
N THR A 81 -0.65 6.15 1.94
CA THR A 81 -2.11 6.11 2.01
C THR A 81 -2.58 4.79 2.61
N VAL A 82 -3.77 4.80 3.21
CA VAL A 82 -4.40 3.58 3.75
C VAL A 82 -4.56 2.51 2.65
N HIS A 83 -4.85 2.91 1.41
CA HIS A 83 -4.97 1.98 0.29
C HIS A 83 -3.62 1.31 -0.06
N LYS A 84 -2.52 2.06 -0.08
CA LYS A 84 -1.18 1.52 -0.33
C LYS A 84 -0.66 0.65 0.82
N SER A 85 -1.22 0.79 2.04
CA SER A 85 -0.86 -0.04 3.19
C SER A 85 -1.64 -1.37 3.26
N GLN A 86 -2.56 -1.62 2.34
CA GLN A 86 -3.32 -2.87 2.31
C GLN A 86 -2.38 -4.07 2.11
N GLY A 87 -2.60 -5.12 2.91
CA GLY A 87 -1.71 -6.29 2.92
C GLY A 87 -0.49 -6.17 3.83
N SER A 88 -0.08 -4.94 4.20
CA SER A 88 1.05 -4.70 5.10
C SER A 88 0.60 -4.44 6.53
N GLU A 89 1.44 -4.76 7.50
CA GLU A 89 1.22 -4.46 8.93
C GLU A 89 2.46 -3.79 9.52
N PHE A 90 2.23 -2.89 10.47
CA PHE A 90 3.29 -2.09 11.08
C PHE A 90 3.24 -2.22 12.60
N PRO A 91 4.37 -2.21 13.31
CA PRO A 91 4.40 -2.24 14.77
C PRO A 91 3.60 -1.09 15.40
N ALA A 92 3.68 0.11 14.80
CA ALA A 92 2.93 1.29 15.22
C ALA A 92 2.42 2.06 14.00
N VAL A 93 1.23 2.62 14.10
CA VAL A 93 0.59 3.44 13.07
C VAL A 93 0.12 4.75 13.69
N ILE A 94 0.43 5.86 13.02
CA ILE A 94 -0.18 7.17 13.30
C ILE A 94 -1.14 7.47 12.16
N LEU A 95 -2.43 7.58 12.48
CA LEU A 95 -3.50 7.83 11.52
C LEU A 95 -4.02 9.26 11.68
N PRO A 96 -3.62 10.22 10.82
CA PRO A 96 -4.13 11.58 10.88
C PRO A 96 -5.57 11.64 10.33
N VAL A 97 -6.51 12.15 11.15
CA VAL A 97 -7.95 12.24 10.82
C VAL A 97 -8.44 13.66 11.09
N ALA A 98 -7.80 14.67 10.47
CA ALA A 98 -8.15 16.08 10.67
C ALA A 98 -9.11 16.59 9.59
N GLN A 99 -8.75 16.38 8.31
CA GLN A 99 -9.56 16.75 7.16
C GLN A 99 -9.64 15.55 6.21
N VAL A 100 -10.81 14.93 6.14
CA VAL A 100 -11.05 13.78 5.27
C VAL A 100 -12.04 14.18 4.19
N PRO A 101 -11.71 14.05 2.90
CA PRO A 101 -12.64 14.31 1.82
C PRO A 101 -13.92 13.47 1.98
N PRO A 102 -15.11 14.02 1.67
CA PRO A 102 -16.38 13.31 1.86
C PRO A 102 -16.45 11.93 1.23
N ARG A 103 -15.80 11.76 0.07
CA ARG A 103 -15.73 10.47 -0.66
C ARG A 103 -14.89 9.41 0.07
N LEU A 104 -13.98 9.81 0.96
CA LEU A 104 -13.13 8.92 1.76
C LEU A 104 -13.61 8.80 3.22
N CYS A 105 -14.63 9.56 3.60
CA CYS A 105 -15.16 9.60 4.96
C CYS A 105 -16.14 8.44 5.20
N TYR A 106 -15.64 7.20 5.29
CA TYR A 106 -16.45 6.00 5.52
C TYR A 106 -15.75 5.00 6.44
N ARG A 107 -16.56 4.19 7.14
CA ARG A 107 -16.12 3.26 8.20
C ARG A 107 -15.02 2.31 7.74
N ASN A 108 -15.17 1.68 6.58
CA ASN A 108 -14.24 0.65 6.13
C ASN A 108 -12.82 1.18 5.90
N LEU A 109 -12.69 2.44 5.43
CA LEU A 109 -11.37 3.06 5.28
C LEU A 109 -10.69 3.28 6.63
N PHE A 110 -11.44 3.81 7.62
CA PHE A 110 -10.94 3.99 8.97
C PHE A 110 -10.53 2.65 9.60
N TYR A 111 -11.40 1.63 9.52
CA TYR A 111 -11.12 0.28 9.99
C TYR A 111 -9.86 -0.30 9.35
N THR A 112 -9.72 -0.19 8.02
CA THR A 112 -8.52 -0.65 7.30
C THR A 112 -7.26 0.02 7.83
N GLY A 113 -7.29 1.34 8.09
CA GLY A 113 -6.15 2.06 8.64
C GLY A 113 -5.78 1.60 10.06
N VAL A 114 -6.75 1.43 10.94
CA VAL A 114 -6.54 0.97 12.32
C VAL A 114 -5.98 -0.44 12.36
N THR A 115 -6.49 -1.34 11.52
CA THR A 115 -6.04 -2.75 11.46
C THR A 115 -4.65 -2.94 10.86
N ARG A 116 -4.00 -1.90 10.37
CA ARG A 116 -2.58 -1.96 9.96
C ARG A 116 -1.63 -1.95 11.15
N ALA A 117 -2.09 -1.59 12.35
CA ALA A 117 -1.27 -1.54 13.55
C ALA A 117 -1.25 -2.87 14.29
N ARG A 118 -0.05 -3.41 14.56
CA ARG A 118 0.12 -4.62 15.37
C ARG A 118 0.10 -4.36 16.87
N LYS A 119 0.75 -3.27 17.31
CA LYS A 119 0.95 -2.98 18.74
C LYS A 119 0.34 -1.66 19.18
N LEU A 120 0.46 -0.61 18.36
CA LEU A 120 0.04 0.73 18.72
C LEU A 120 -0.61 1.43 17.52
N CYS A 121 -1.82 1.96 17.72
CA CYS A 121 -2.47 2.86 16.78
C CYS A 121 -2.76 4.20 17.47
N ILE A 122 -2.21 5.29 16.93
CA ILE A 122 -2.48 6.64 17.39
C ILE A 122 -3.36 7.32 16.35
N VAL A 123 -4.59 7.65 16.72
CA VAL A 123 -5.48 8.45 15.88
C VAL A 123 -5.31 9.93 16.26
N ALA A 124 -4.70 10.70 15.35
CA ALA A 124 -4.41 12.11 15.56
C ALA A 124 -5.38 12.97 14.73
N GLY A 125 -6.26 13.72 15.39
CA GLY A 125 -7.18 14.60 14.66
C GLY A 125 -8.47 14.91 15.41
N ARG A 126 -9.53 15.13 14.64
CA ARG A 126 -10.82 15.62 15.16
C ARG A 126 -11.78 14.48 15.47
N ARG A 127 -12.28 14.44 16.70
CA ARG A 127 -13.23 13.40 17.16
C ARG A 127 -14.53 13.37 16.35
N ASP A 128 -15.03 14.55 15.93
CA ASP A 128 -16.24 14.64 15.10
C ASP A 128 -16.05 14.00 13.71
N VAL A 129 -14.85 14.11 13.13
CA VAL A 129 -14.50 13.45 11.85
C VAL A 129 -14.46 11.94 12.02
N VAL A 130 -13.84 11.44 13.09
CA VAL A 130 -13.83 10.00 13.42
C VAL A 130 -15.27 9.48 13.59
N ASN A 131 -16.10 10.17 14.37
CA ASN A 131 -17.50 9.77 14.58
C ASN A 131 -18.28 9.75 13.26
N ARG A 132 -18.05 10.70 12.37
CA ARG A 132 -18.66 10.74 11.03
C ARG A 132 -18.22 9.55 10.18
N MET A 133 -16.92 9.21 10.20
CA MET A 133 -16.43 8.03 9.49
C MET A 133 -17.05 6.74 10.04
N MET A 134 -17.13 6.60 11.35
CA MET A 134 -17.73 5.44 12.00
C MET A 134 -19.21 5.28 11.70
N GLY A 135 -19.96 6.39 11.60
CA GLY A 135 -21.38 6.40 11.25
C GLY A 135 -21.67 6.12 9.77
N ASN A 136 -20.72 6.37 8.88
CA ASN A 136 -20.93 6.23 7.45
C ASN A 136 -20.59 4.80 6.97
N ILE A 137 -21.63 3.96 6.89
CA ILE A 137 -21.56 2.60 6.34
C ILE A 137 -21.81 2.69 4.83
N ARG A 138 -20.80 3.03 4.04
CA ARG A 138 -20.88 2.87 2.59
C ARG A 138 -20.79 1.38 2.25
N GLN A 139 -21.90 0.77 1.96
CA GLN A 139 -21.92 -0.47 1.20
C GLN A 139 -21.64 -0.08 -0.27
N ASN A 140 -20.47 -0.44 -0.77
CA ASN A 140 -20.28 -0.50 -2.21
C ASN A 140 -21.12 -1.67 -2.70
N LEU A 141 -22.36 -1.37 -3.12
CA LEU A 141 -23.20 -2.32 -3.83
C LEU A 141 -22.45 -2.68 -5.11
N ARG A 142 -21.84 -3.84 -5.09
CA ARG A 142 -21.29 -4.41 -6.34
C ARG A 142 -22.49 -4.87 -7.14
N TYR A 143 -22.82 -4.17 -8.20
CA TYR A 143 -23.77 -4.63 -9.21
C TYR A 143 -23.13 -5.76 -10.02
N SER A 144 -23.00 -6.94 -9.40
CA SER A 144 -22.61 -8.15 -10.11
C SER A 144 -23.89 -8.90 -10.48
N GLY A 145 -23.97 -9.41 -11.69
CA GLY A 145 -25.06 -10.31 -12.11
C GLY A 145 -25.03 -11.67 -11.43
N LEU A 146 -24.14 -11.90 -10.47
CA LEU A 146 -23.94 -13.19 -9.80
C LEU A 146 -25.21 -13.68 -9.10
N ALA A 147 -25.92 -12.80 -8.39
CA ALA A 147 -27.17 -13.16 -7.73
C ALA A 147 -28.23 -13.62 -8.74
N TYR A 148 -28.33 -12.93 -9.88
CA TYR A 148 -29.23 -13.28 -10.96
C TYR A 148 -28.87 -14.64 -11.61
N LEU A 149 -27.58 -14.85 -11.86
CA LEU A 149 -27.09 -16.12 -12.44
C LEU A 149 -27.31 -17.29 -11.49
N LEU A 150 -27.07 -17.12 -10.19
CA LEU A 150 -27.33 -18.15 -9.18
C LEU A 150 -28.82 -18.51 -9.09
N GLN A 151 -29.70 -17.50 -9.16
CA GLN A 151 -31.14 -17.76 -9.16
C GLN A 151 -31.62 -18.45 -10.44
N ALA A 152 -30.97 -18.18 -11.58
CA ALA A 152 -31.32 -18.82 -12.86
C ALA A 152 -30.84 -20.29 -12.96
N GLU A 153 -29.81 -20.66 -12.18
CA GLU A 153 -29.28 -22.04 -12.16
C GLU A 153 -29.86 -22.92 -11.04
N LEU A 154 -30.58 -22.32 -10.05
CA LEU A 154 -31.27 -23.11 -9.04
C LEU A 154 -32.53 -23.75 -9.65
N PRO A 155 -32.71 -25.08 -9.54
CA PRO A 155 -33.97 -25.70 -9.93
C PRO A 155 -35.12 -25.11 -9.12
N PRO A 156 -36.34 -25.03 -9.71
CA PRO A 156 -37.50 -24.52 -8.97
C PRO A 156 -37.69 -25.38 -7.71
N GLU A 157 -37.85 -24.72 -6.56
CA GLU A 157 -38.20 -25.39 -5.30
C GLU A 157 -39.46 -26.20 -5.57
N GLU A 158 -39.34 -27.54 -5.46
CA GLU A 158 -40.50 -28.41 -5.41
C GLU A 158 -41.29 -28.05 -4.16
N THR A 159 -42.37 -27.31 -4.32
CA THR A 159 -43.38 -27.08 -3.31
C THR A 159 -44.00 -28.47 -3.01
N GLU A 160 -43.51 -29.11 -1.94
CA GLU A 160 -44.25 -30.25 -1.36
C GLU A 160 -45.64 -29.71 -0.93
N ALA A 161 -46.64 -30.06 -1.72
CA ALA A 161 -48.03 -29.87 -1.36
C ALA A 161 -48.43 -30.99 -0.39
N GLU A 162 -48.67 -30.64 0.89
CA GLU A 162 -49.53 -31.41 1.79
C GLU A 162 -50.98 -31.10 1.52
#